data_1cc0e7559fc194774b4f7f2300e251f0
#
_entry.id   1cc0e7559fc194774b4f7f2300e251f0
#
_cell.length_a   1.000
_cell.length_b   1.000
_cell.length_c   1.000
_cell.angle_alpha   90.00
_cell.angle_beta   90.00
_cell.angle_gamma   90.00
#
_symmetry.space_group_name_H-M   'P 1'
#
loop_
_entity.id
_entity.type
_entity.pdbx_description
1 polymer ?
#
loop_
_entity_poly.entity_id
_entity_poly.type
_entity_poly.pdbx_seq_one_letter_code
_entity_poly.pdbx_strand_id
1 'polypeptide(L)' 'MSKNRHDVQDMTPEKAKELKTYVQAIAAILYEETPQETLNTLEEIEQTVRQKVLKHVSPEIGVFLFKQSQVQAQAEKDA' A
#
# COMPACT_ATOMS: atom_id res chain seq x y z
N MET A 1 22.57 13.10 6.74
CA MET A 1 22.27 12.77 6.33
C MET A 1 21.95 12.10 5.99
N SER A 2 22.00 11.83 5.74
CA SER A 2 21.74 11.07 5.19
C SER A 2 20.87 10.43 5.28
N LYS A 3 20.25 10.33 5.87
CA LYS A 3 19.37 9.73 5.97
C LYS A 3 18.32 10.10 5.38
N ASN A 4 17.96 11.00 5.32
CA ASN A 4 16.96 11.31 4.62
C ASN A 4 17.07 10.84 3.32
N ARG A 5 18.10 10.53 2.99
CA ARG A 5 18.28 9.98 1.85
C ARG A 5 17.65 8.72 1.80
N HIS A 6 17.41 8.10 2.90
CA HIS A 6 16.71 6.92 2.95
C HIS A 6 15.40 7.02 2.31
N ASP A 7 14.66 8.07 2.57
CA ASP A 7 13.36 8.22 2.02
C ASP A 7 13.43 8.26 0.54
N VAL A 8 14.42 8.93 0.04
CA VAL A 8 14.54 9.09 -1.36
C VAL A 8 14.88 7.81 -2.03
N GLN A 9 15.67 7.00 -1.33
CA GLN A 9 16.10 5.79 -1.93
C GLN A 9 15.29 4.61 -1.61
N ASP A 10 14.17 4.84 -0.94
CA ASP A 10 13.28 3.77 -0.58
C ASP A 10 12.76 3.06 -1.82
N MET A 11 12.63 3.75 -2.93
CA MET A 11 12.03 3.17 -4.10
C MET A 11 12.55 3.87 -5.35
N THR A 12 12.79 3.10 -6.41
CA THR A 12 13.24 3.71 -7.65
C THR A 12 12.09 4.50 -8.26
N PRO A 13 12.40 5.50 -9.10
CA PRO A 13 11.34 6.29 -9.71
C PRO A 13 10.40 5.46 -10.58
N GLU A 14 10.94 4.45 -11.26
CA GLU A 14 10.11 3.60 -12.08
C GLU A 14 9.13 2.80 -11.25
N LYS A 15 9.60 2.25 -10.13
CA LYS A 15 8.74 1.47 -9.27
C LYS A 15 7.73 2.36 -8.55
N ALA A 16 8.15 3.56 -8.18
CA ALA A 16 7.23 4.49 -7.55
C ALA A 16 6.09 4.85 -8.49
N LYS A 17 6.41 5.03 -9.76
CA LYS A 17 5.41 5.36 -10.74
C LYS A 17 4.45 4.20 -10.95
N GLU A 18 4.99 3.00 -11.02
CA GLU A 18 4.18 1.81 -11.18
C GLU A 18 3.25 1.64 -9.98
N LEU A 19 3.80 1.82 -8.79
CA LEU A 19 3.02 1.71 -7.58
C LEU A 19 1.89 2.74 -7.57
N LYS A 20 2.19 3.96 -8.00
CA LYS A 20 1.18 5.00 -8.03
C LYS A 20 0.01 4.60 -8.94
N THR A 21 0.31 3.98 -10.06
CA THR A 21 -0.72 3.54 -10.98
C THR A 21 -1.64 2.52 -10.31
N TYR A 22 -1.05 1.56 -9.61
CA TYR A 22 -1.86 0.55 -8.95
C TYR A 22 -2.63 1.12 -7.77
N VAL A 23 -2.03 2.06 -7.06
CA VAL A 23 -2.72 2.70 -5.95
C VAL A 23 -3.93 3.47 -6.45
N GLN A 24 -3.80 4.11 -7.62
CA GLN A 24 -4.93 4.82 -8.19
C GLN A 24 -6.05 3.86 -8.57
N ALA A 25 -5.69 2.67 -9.04
CA ALA A 25 -6.70 1.66 -9.35
C ALA A 25 -7.40 1.21 -8.08
N ILE A 26 -6.65 1.00 -7.02
CA ILE A 26 -7.22 0.63 -5.73
C ILE A 26 -8.15 1.74 -5.25
N ALA A 27 -7.71 2.98 -5.38
CA ALA A 27 -8.50 4.12 -4.93
C ALA A 27 -9.83 4.19 -5.68
N ALA A 28 -9.81 3.89 -6.97
CA ALA A 28 -11.03 3.93 -7.76
C ALA A 28 -12.04 2.89 -7.26
N ILE A 29 -11.55 1.71 -6.93
CA ILE A 29 -12.42 0.66 -6.41
C ILE A 29 -13.00 1.07 -5.07
N LEU A 30 -12.16 1.60 -4.19
CA LEU A 30 -12.61 2.03 -2.88
C LEU A 30 -13.63 3.15 -2.97
N TYR A 31 -13.43 4.03 -3.96
CA TYR A 31 -14.36 5.12 -4.15
C TYR A 31 -15.74 4.59 -4.54
N GLU A 32 -15.76 3.61 -5.44
CA GLU A 32 -17.02 3.03 -5.88
C GLU A 32 -17.78 2.36 -4.75
N GLU A 33 -17.06 1.82 -3.78
CA GLU A 33 -17.69 1.12 -2.68
C GLU A 33 -17.92 1.99 -1.47
N THR A 34 -17.71 3.30 -1.57
CA THR A 34 -17.85 4.19 -0.43
C THR A 34 -19.02 5.12 -0.63
N PRO A 35 -19.89 5.22 0.36
CA PRO A 35 -21.04 6.13 0.24
C PRO A 35 -20.58 7.57 0.09
N GLN A 36 -21.21 8.27 -0.82
CA GLN A 36 -20.82 9.64 -1.09
C GLN A 36 -21.00 10.54 0.14
N GLU A 37 -21.91 10.19 1.01
CA GLU A 37 -22.13 11.00 2.20
C GLU A 37 -20.93 11.09 3.10
N THR A 38 -20.02 10.14 2.99
CA THR A 38 -18.84 10.12 3.85
C THR A 38 -17.65 10.81 3.21
N LEU A 39 -17.85 11.46 2.07
CA LEU A 39 -16.76 12.10 1.35
C LEU A 39 -16.98 13.61 1.22
N ASN A 40 -17.59 14.22 2.24
CA ASN A 40 -17.91 15.64 2.17
C ASN A 40 -16.77 16.55 2.58
N THR A 41 -15.89 16.09 3.44
CA THR A 41 -14.76 16.90 3.88
C THR A 41 -13.49 16.10 3.72
N LEU A 42 -12.37 16.80 3.68
CA LEU A 42 -11.09 16.15 3.56
C LEU A 42 -10.84 15.22 4.73
N GLU A 43 -11.27 15.63 5.91
CA GLU A 43 -11.10 14.82 7.10
C GLU A 43 -11.88 13.52 6.99
N GLU A 44 -13.11 13.60 6.51
CA GLU A 44 -13.93 12.41 6.32
C GLU A 44 -13.32 11.49 5.27
N ILE A 45 -12.81 12.08 4.20
CA ILE A 45 -12.18 11.30 3.15
C ILE A 45 -10.98 10.55 3.71
N GLU A 46 -10.15 11.24 4.47
CA GLU A 46 -8.97 10.62 5.03
C GLU A 46 -9.31 9.47 5.96
N GLN A 47 -10.29 9.68 6.81
CA GLN A 47 -10.69 8.64 7.74
C GLN A 47 -11.27 7.44 7.02
N THR A 48 -12.10 7.69 6.02
CA THR A 48 -12.74 6.62 5.27
C THR A 48 -11.68 5.81 4.51
N VAL A 49 -10.74 6.50 3.89
CA VAL A 49 -9.67 5.82 3.15
C VAL A 49 -8.84 4.97 4.10
N ARG A 50 -8.49 5.54 5.25
CA ARG A 50 -7.67 4.82 6.20
C ARG A 50 -8.35 3.53 6.66
N GLN A 51 -9.65 3.60 6.95
CA GLN A 51 -10.39 2.44 7.39
C GLN A 51 -10.47 1.39 6.30
N LYS A 52 -10.73 1.82 5.06
CA LYS A 52 -10.83 0.89 3.95
C LYS A 52 -9.50 0.21 3.67
N VAL A 53 -8.42 0.97 3.74
CA VAL A 53 -7.10 0.42 3.51
C VAL A 53 -6.74 -0.58 4.59
N LEU A 54 -7.03 -0.24 5.85
CA LEU A 54 -6.73 -1.15 6.95
C LEU A 54 -7.53 -2.43 6.86
N LYS A 55 -8.74 -2.35 6.36
CA LYS A 55 -9.59 -3.51 6.32
C LYS A 55 -9.36 -4.38 5.10
N HIS A 56 -9.15 -3.76 3.95
CA HIS A 56 -9.13 -4.51 2.69
C HIS A 56 -7.76 -4.60 2.01
N VAL A 57 -6.89 -3.65 2.25
CA VAL A 57 -5.62 -3.59 1.53
C VAL A 57 -4.47 -4.09 2.39
N SER A 58 -4.34 -3.55 3.58
CA SER A 58 -3.20 -3.88 4.44
C SER A 58 -3.08 -5.37 4.73
N PRO A 59 -4.16 -6.08 5.04
CA PRO A 59 -4.02 -7.51 5.31
C PRO A 59 -3.49 -8.28 4.12
N GLU A 60 -3.90 -7.89 2.91
CA GLU A 60 -3.43 -8.58 1.72
C GLU A 60 -1.96 -8.34 1.48
N ILE A 61 -1.52 -7.11 1.71
CA ILE A 61 -0.12 -6.78 1.57
C ILE A 61 0.70 -7.53 2.60
N GLY A 62 0.21 -7.56 3.83
CA GLY A 62 0.91 -8.26 4.90
C GLY A 62 1.08 -9.73 4.61
N VAL A 63 0.03 -10.38 4.13
CA VAL A 63 0.09 -11.79 3.81
C VAL A 63 1.08 -12.03 2.67
N PHE A 64 1.04 -11.17 1.67
CA PHE A 64 1.94 -11.31 0.54
C PHE A 64 3.40 -11.21 0.99
N LEU A 65 3.70 -10.20 1.78
CA LEU A 65 5.07 -10.00 2.23
C LEU A 65 5.54 -11.13 3.14
N PHE A 66 4.63 -11.63 3.95
CA PHE A 66 4.96 -12.73 4.84
C PHE A 66 5.31 -13.97 4.02
N LYS A 67 4.54 -14.25 2.98
CA LYS A 67 4.79 -15.42 2.14
C LYS A 67 6.10 -15.26 1.39
N GLN A 68 6.40 -14.07 0.92
CA GLN A 68 7.66 -13.83 0.24
C GLN A 68 8.83 -14.05 1.18
N SER A 69 8.68 -13.60 2.41
CA SER A 69 9.71 -13.78 3.41
C SER A 69 9.95 -15.25 3.70
N GLN A 70 8.88 -16.04 3.76
CA GLN A 70 9.00 -17.46 4.01
C GLN A 70 9.72 -18.18 2.87
N VAL A 71 9.39 -17.81 1.65
CA VAL A 71 10.02 -18.41 0.48
C VAL A 71 11.51 -18.11 0.49
N GLN A 72 11.87 -16.88 0.81
CA GLN A 72 13.25 -16.49 0.84
C GLN A 72 14.04 -17.20 1.95
N ALA A 73 13.45 -17.31 3.11
CA ALA A 73 14.09 -18.00 4.22
C ALA A 73 14.32 -19.46 3.86
N GLN A 74 13.38 -20.06 3.17
CA GLN A 74 13.50 -21.43 2.79
C GLN A 74 14.56 -21.63 1.73
N ALA A 75 14.66 -20.71 0.79
CA ALA A 75 15.68 -20.77 -0.22
C ALA A 75 17.06 -20.68 0.41
N GLU A 76 17.21 -19.81 1.39
CA GLU A 76 18.48 -19.66 2.06
C GLU A 76 18.83 -20.91 2.84
N LYS A 77 17.86 -21.54 3.43
CA LYS A 77 18.09 -22.73 4.16
C LYS A 77 18.54 -23.85 3.28
N ASP A 78 18.00 -23.94 2.12
CA ASP A 78 18.33 -25.00 1.19
C ASP A 78 19.69 -24.77 0.57
N ALA A 79 20.14 -23.56 0.55
CA ALA A 79 21.45 -23.27 0.00
C ALA A 79 22.51 -23.61 1.00
#